data_5dacb62967df52d85dad93c844cbfe05
#
_entry.id   5dacb62967df52d85dad93c844cbfe05
#
_cell.length_a   1.000
_cell.length_b   1.000
_cell.length_c   1.000
_cell.angle_alpha   90.00
_cell.angle_beta   90.00
_cell.angle_gamma   90.00
#
_symmetry.space_group_name_H-M   'P 1'
#
loop_
_entity.id
_entity.type
_entity.pdbx_description
1 polymer ?
#
loop_
_entity_poly.entity_id
_entity_poly.type
_entity_poly.pdbx_seq_one_letter_code
_entity_poly.pdbx_strand_id
1 'polypeptide(L)'
;MGSDAPTDVITDTSTLVNFLRIGRVDLLAGLTSYRFVVTDHVRYEVTSYYPTQLSSFEFALLAGHVVEITLDTPADLTVFAELKALRLGDGECAYIAGALNRGLPLAIDDTRARKEAVARNPSLRLLDTVGLMVEAIQAGLLTVAEADVIKVDWETNHRFIKKHFLSFAELIR
;
A
#
# COMPACT_ATOMS: atom_id res chain seq x y z
N MET A 1 -20.49 -11.66 19.46
CA MET A 1 -19.96 -11.40 18.12
C MET A 1 -18.91 -10.34 18.28
N GLY A 2 -17.64 -10.73 18.35
CA GLY A 2 -16.53 -9.78 18.41
C GLY A 2 -16.39 -9.13 17.05
N SER A 3 -16.64 -7.86 16.93
CA SER A 3 -16.11 -7.07 15.83
C SER A 3 -14.62 -6.95 16.15
N ASP A 4 -13.80 -7.82 15.57
CA ASP A 4 -12.36 -7.62 15.64
C ASP A 4 -12.07 -6.26 15.01
N ALA A 5 -11.35 -5.40 15.73
CA ALA A 5 -10.94 -4.11 15.21
C ALA A 5 -10.14 -4.34 13.91
N PRO A 6 -10.29 -3.47 12.91
CA PRO A 6 -9.55 -3.62 11.66
C PRO A 6 -8.04 -3.66 11.92
N THR A 7 -7.34 -4.49 11.18
CA THR A 7 -5.88 -4.58 11.26
C THR A 7 -5.25 -3.40 10.53
N ASP A 8 -4.35 -2.68 11.18
CA ASP A 8 -3.56 -1.65 10.52
C ASP A 8 -2.64 -2.27 9.47
N VAL A 9 -2.61 -1.68 8.28
CA VAL A 9 -1.75 -2.07 7.16
C VAL A 9 -0.91 -0.87 6.77
N ILE A 10 0.39 -0.95 6.96
CA ILE A 10 1.29 0.11 6.48
C ILE A 10 1.37 0.01 4.95
N THR A 11 1.23 1.16 4.29
CA THR A 11 1.12 1.21 2.83
C THR A 11 2.26 2.06 2.26
N ASP A 12 2.98 1.51 1.30
CA ASP A 12 3.99 2.25 0.56
C ASP A 12 3.36 3.27 -0.39
N THR A 13 4.15 4.25 -0.81
CA THR A 13 3.70 5.32 -1.70
C THR A 13 3.24 4.77 -3.04
N SER A 14 3.95 3.79 -3.60
CA SER A 14 3.64 3.27 -4.94
C SER A 14 2.31 2.53 -4.97
N THR A 15 2.04 1.69 -3.97
CA THR A 15 0.75 1.01 -3.82
C THR A 15 -0.39 2.01 -3.66
N LEU A 16 -0.24 3.01 -2.78
CA LEU A 16 -1.26 4.04 -2.59
C LEU A 16 -1.53 4.83 -3.87
N VAL A 17 -0.46 5.27 -4.54
CA VAL A 17 -0.55 6.07 -5.78
C VAL A 17 -1.29 5.32 -6.89
N ASN A 18 -1.20 3.99 -6.96
CA ASN A 18 -1.97 3.22 -7.93
C ASN A 18 -3.48 3.37 -7.74
N PHE A 19 -3.96 3.43 -6.50
CA PHE A 19 -5.38 3.69 -6.21
C PHE A 19 -5.76 5.18 -6.36
N LEU A 20 -4.86 6.10 -6.00
CA LEU A 20 -5.07 7.54 -6.20
C LEU A 20 -5.23 7.89 -7.67
N ARG A 21 -4.40 7.31 -8.56
CA ARG A 21 -4.40 7.57 -10.00
C ARG A 21 -5.72 7.21 -10.69
N ILE A 22 -6.34 6.16 -10.25
CA ILE A 22 -7.64 5.72 -10.77
C ILE A 22 -8.84 6.31 -10.00
N GLY A 23 -8.58 7.16 -9.02
CA GLY A 23 -9.63 7.78 -8.19
C GLY A 23 -10.42 6.79 -7.32
N ARG A 24 -9.82 5.64 -6.95
CA ARG A 24 -10.52 4.55 -6.26
C ARG A 24 -9.88 4.18 -4.91
N VAL A 25 -9.46 5.19 -4.14
CA VAL A 25 -8.99 4.95 -2.75
C VAL A 25 -10.13 4.43 -1.84
N ASP A 26 -11.38 4.67 -2.23
CA ASP A 26 -12.56 4.08 -1.61
C ASP A 26 -12.51 2.55 -1.54
N LEU A 27 -11.85 1.89 -2.50
CA LEU A 27 -11.65 0.43 -2.47
C LEU A 27 -10.82 -0.01 -1.27
N LEU A 28 -9.78 0.74 -0.91
CA LEU A 28 -8.99 0.47 0.28
C LEU A 28 -9.85 0.64 1.55
N ALA A 29 -10.58 1.74 1.65
CA ALA A 29 -11.48 2.02 2.77
C ALA A 29 -12.61 0.98 2.89
N GLY A 30 -13.06 0.43 1.78
CA GLY A 30 -14.10 -0.61 1.72
C GLY A 30 -13.63 -1.99 2.22
N LEU A 31 -12.32 -2.24 2.27
CA LEU A 31 -11.76 -3.45 2.87
C LEU A 31 -11.79 -3.36 4.40
N THR A 32 -12.98 -3.54 4.98
CA THR A 32 -13.27 -3.27 6.40
C THR A 32 -12.47 -4.10 7.40
N SER A 33 -11.79 -5.16 6.94
CA SER A 33 -10.84 -5.93 7.75
C SER A 33 -9.53 -5.19 8.00
N TYR A 34 -9.28 -4.11 7.25
CA TYR A 34 -8.05 -3.32 7.31
C TYR A 34 -8.33 -1.86 7.61
N ARG A 35 -7.33 -1.21 8.22
CA ARG A 35 -7.19 0.24 8.25
C ARG A 35 -5.84 0.58 7.64
N PHE A 36 -5.85 1.24 6.48
CA PHE A 36 -4.63 1.58 5.78
C PHE A 36 -3.96 2.80 6.43
N VAL A 37 -2.70 2.63 6.77
CA VAL A 37 -1.89 3.68 7.38
C VAL A 37 -0.69 4.01 6.49
N VAL A 38 -0.31 5.27 6.47
CA VAL A 38 0.82 5.80 5.72
C VAL A 38 1.76 6.55 6.64
N THR A 39 3.04 6.58 6.32
CA THR A 39 4.00 7.38 7.06
C THR A 39 4.03 8.82 6.53
N ASP A 40 4.54 9.74 7.31
CA ASP A 40 4.78 11.14 6.90
C ASP A 40 5.70 11.23 5.66
N HIS A 41 6.57 10.25 5.43
CA HIS A 41 7.37 10.15 4.20
C HIS A 41 6.51 9.97 2.94
N VAL A 42 5.36 9.29 3.05
CA VAL A 42 4.41 9.14 1.93
C VAL A 42 3.89 10.52 1.50
N ARG A 43 3.55 11.40 2.46
CA ARG A 43 3.13 12.77 2.15
C ARG A 43 4.23 13.53 1.39
N TYR A 44 5.47 13.43 1.85
CA TYR A 44 6.60 14.07 1.16
C TYR A 44 6.76 13.53 -0.26
N GLU A 45 6.70 12.23 -0.46
CA GLU A 45 6.85 11.60 -1.77
C GLU A 45 5.68 11.93 -2.71
N VAL A 46 4.44 11.94 -2.22
CA VAL A 46 3.27 12.34 -3.03
C VAL A 46 3.43 13.80 -3.46
N THR A 47 3.81 14.69 -2.56
CA THR A 47 4.01 16.12 -2.88
C THR A 47 5.13 16.31 -3.90
N SER A 48 6.24 15.59 -3.76
CA SER A 48 7.44 15.80 -4.55
C SER A 48 7.41 15.10 -5.91
N TYR A 49 6.86 13.89 -5.97
CA TYR A 49 6.95 13.02 -7.15
C TYR A 49 5.59 12.76 -7.83
N TYR A 50 4.49 13.00 -7.13
CA TYR A 50 3.15 12.76 -7.62
C TYR A 50 2.19 13.95 -7.39
N PRO A 51 2.60 15.18 -7.75
CA PRO A 51 1.83 16.39 -7.39
C PRO A 51 0.41 16.39 -7.94
N THR A 52 0.14 15.69 -9.03
CA THR A 52 -1.21 15.55 -9.60
C THR A 52 -2.14 14.69 -8.73
N GLN A 53 -1.59 13.87 -7.84
CA GLN A 53 -2.34 13.05 -6.88
C GLN A 53 -2.49 13.68 -5.50
N LEU A 54 -1.86 14.83 -5.25
CA LEU A 54 -1.84 15.46 -3.93
C LEU A 54 -3.26 15.76 -3.40
N SER A 55 -4.10 16.37 -4.22
CA SER A 55 -5.48 16.70 -3.80
C SER A 55 -6.32 15.44 -3.47
N SER A 56 -6.13 14.37 -4.24
CA SER A 56 -6.80 13.09 -3.98
C SER A 56 -6.28 12.43 -2.70
N PHE A 57 -4.98 12.57 -2.44
CA PHE A 57 -4.37 12.09 -1.19
C PHE A 57 -4.88 12.85 0.03
N GLU A 58 -4.92 14.19 -0.05
CA GLU A 58 -5.45 15.02 1.03
C GLU A 58 -6.93 14.72 1.30
N PHE A 59 -7.72 14.51 0.24
CA PHE A 59 -9.11 14.09 0.38
C PHE A 59 -9.22 12.72 1.06
N ALA A 60 -8.36 11.75 0.69
CA ALA A 60 -8.35 10.42 1.31
C ALA A 60 -8.04 10.47 2.81
N LEU A 61 -7.13 11.36 3.23
CA LEU A 61 -6.83 11.60 4.65
C LEU A 61 -8.02 12.24 5.37
N LEU A 62 -8.62 13.28 4.79
CA LEU A 62 -9.79 13.96 5.36
C LEU A 62 -11.00 13.04 5.50
N ALA A 63 -11.21 12.16 4.50
CA ALA A 63 -12.29 11.18 4.50
C ALA A 63 -12.02 9.98 5.44
N GLY A 64 -10.81 9.88 5.99
CA GLY A 64 -10.40 8.74 6.82
C GLY A 64 -10.20 7.44 6.04
N HIS A 65 -10.03 7.52 4.72
CA HIS A 65 -9.73 6.35 3.88
C HIS A 65 -8.32 5.82 4.13
N VAL A 66 -7.41 6.69 4.52
CA VAL A 66 -6.07 6.38 5.02
C VAL A 66 -5.76 7.24 6.24
N VAL A 67 -4.88 6.76 7.11
CA VAL A 67 -4.44 7.48 8.33
C VAL A 67 -2.95 7.70 8.27
N GLU A 68 -2.51 8.92 8.57
CA GLU A 68 -1.08 9.24 8.64
C GLU A 68 -0.52 8.93 10.03
N ILE A 69 0.66 8.30 10.08
CA ILE A 69 1.40 8.02 11.31
C ILE A 69 2.81 8.57 11.19
N THR A 70 3.39 8.94 12.32
CA THR A 70 4.79 9.36 12.41
C THR A 70 5.65 8.23 12.97
N LEU A 71 6.86 8.10 12.45
CA LEU A 71 7.87 7.17 12.95
C LEU A 71 8.85 7.94 13.83
N ASP A 72 8.62 7.90 15.12
CA ASP A 72 9.36 8.71 16.10
C ASP A 72 9.94 7.90 17.27
N THR A 73 9.72 6.59 17.30
CA THR A 73 10.27 5.76 18.36
C THR A 73 11.76 5.45 18.11
N PRO A 74 12.58 5.28 19.17
CA PRO A 74 13.97 4.85 19.00
C PRO A 74 14.12 3.55 18.19
N ALA A 75 13.17 2.62 18.32
CA ALA A 75 13.15 1.38 17.55
C ALA A 75 12.95 1.65 16.06
N ASP A 76 11.99 2.53 15.69
CA ASP A 76 11.76 2.93 14.31
C ASP A 76 13.03 3.55 13.69
N LEU A 77 13.66 4.47 14.41
CA LEU A 77 14.86 5.17 13.95
C LEU A 77 16.07 4.22 13.80
N THR A 78 16.18 3.22 14.67
CA THR A 78 17.24 2.21 14.58
C THR A 78 17.08 1.38 13.32
N VAL A 79 15.91 0.81 13.08
CA VAL A 79 15.65 -0.01 11.88
C VAL A 79 15.74 0.84 10.62
N PHE A 80 15.24 2.08 10.65
CA PHE A 80 15.38 3.03 9.56
C PHE A 80 16.86 3.23 9.18
N ALA A 81 17.73 3.52 10.14
CA ALA A 81 19.16 3.73 9.92
C ALA A 81 19.85 2.50 9.34
N GLU A 82 19.52 1.30 9.81
CA GLU A 82 20.03 0.05 9.27
C GLU A 82 19.62 -0.15 7.79
N LEU A 83 18.36 0.13 7.45
CA LEU A 83 17.86 0.04 6.09
C LEU A 83 18.51 1.07 5.16
N LYS A 84 18.76 2.29 5.66
CA LYS A 84 19.51 3.32 4.91
C LYS A 84 20.92 2.86 4.56
N ALA A 85 21.61 2.12 5.43
CA ALA A 85 22.91 1.55 5.13
C ALA A 85 22.88 0.58 3.92
N LEU A 86 21.73 -0.02 3.63
CA LEU A 86 21.49 -0.86 2.44
C LEU A 86 21.11 -0.03 1.20
N ARG A 87 21.17 1.30 1.26
CA ARG A 87 20.82 2.23 0.19
C ARG A 87 19.37 2.13 -0.30
N LEU A 88 18.45 1.86 0.61
CA LEU A 88 17.01 2.03 0.37
C LEU A 88 16.64 3.51 0.42
N GLY A 89 15.55 3.88 -0.24
CA GLY A 89 14.98 5.21 -0.17
C GLY A 89 14.43 5.52 1.23
N ASP A 90 14.25 6.79 1.57
CA ASP A 90 13.76 7.20 2.90
C ASP A 90 12.35 6.67 3.15
N GLY A 91 11.46 6.76 2.17
CA GLY A 91 10.12 6.15 2.26
C GLY A 91 10.18 4.65 2.48
N GLU A 92 11.00 3.92 1.68
CA GLU A 92 11.18 2.47 1.84
C GLU A 92 11.64 2.11 3.26
N CYS A 93 12.62 2.83 3.79
CA CYS A 93 13.09 2.64 5.16
C CYS A 93 11.99 2.88 6.19
N ALA A 94 11.21 3.95 5.99
CA ALA A 94 10.15 4.35 6.91
C ALA A 94 9.04 3.29 7.00
N TYR A 95 8.42 2.89 5.89
CA TYR A 95 7.31 1.94 5.96
C TYR A 95 7.76 0.53 6.35
N ILE A 96 8.97 0.09 5.96
CA ILE A 96 9.51 -1.20 6.44
C ILE A 96 9.76 -1.15 7.95
N ALA A 97 10.42 -0.10 8.46
CA ALA A 97 10.67 0.04 9.89
C ALA A 97 9.36 0.05 10.70
N GLY A 98 8.38 0.82 10.22
CA GLY A 98 7.06 0.88 10.84
C GLY A 98 6.36 -0.47 10.90
N ALA A 99 6.39 -1.24 9.81
CA ALA A 99 5.77 -2.56 9.74
C ALA A 99 6.45 -3.58 10.66
N LEU A 100 7.79 -3.62 10.63
CA LEU A 100 8.57 -4.56 11.44
C LEU A 100 8.39 -4.32 12.94
N ASN A 101 8.50 -3.06 13.38
CA ASN A 101 8.46 -2.73 14.80
C ASN A 101 7.06 -2.87 15.42
N ARG A 102 6.02 -2.71 14.61
CA ARG A 102 4.63 -2.85 15.07
C ARG A 102 4.04 -4.22 14.78
N GLY A 103 4.77 -5.09 14.06
CA GLY A 103 4.26 -6.39 13.63
C GLY A 103 3.04 -6.27 12.70
N LEU A 104 2.98 -5.21 11.89
CA LEU A 104 1.86 -4.91 11.03
C LEU A 104 2.09 -5.43 9.60
N PRO A 105 1.04 -5.86 8.89
CA PRO A 105 1.12 -6.11 7.45
C PRO A 105 1.64 -4.89 6.69
N LEU A 106 2.33 -5.16 5.58
CA LEU A 106 2.90 -4.15 4.71
C LEU A 106 2.35 -4.31 3.29
N ALA A 107 1.65 -3.30 2.79
CA ALA A 107 1.22 -3.20 1.41
C ALA A 107 2.33 -2.51 0.59
N ILE A 108 2.97 -3.27 -0.28
CA ILE A 108 4.19 -2.86 -0.98
C ILE A 108 4.33 -3.56 -2.32
N ASP A 109 4.60 -2.79 -3.36
CA ASP A 109 4.81 -3.28 -4.72
C ASP A 109 6.29 -3.47 -5.07
N ASP A 110 7.20 -2.70 -4.51
CA ASP A 110 8.61 -2.77 -4.86
C ASP A 110 9.24 -4.10 -4.47
N THR A 111 9.81 -4.79 -5.45
CA THR A 111 10.38 -6.13 -5.27
C THR A 111 11.62 -6.14 -4.38
N ARG A 112 12.45 -5.08 -4.43
CA ARG A 112 13.66 -4.98 -3.63
C ARG A 112 13.30 -4.74 -2.16
N ALA A 113 12.43 -3.77 -1.92
CA ALA A 113 11.96 -3.45 -0.59
C ALA A 113 11.22 -4.64 0.05
N ARG A 114 10.41 -5.40 -0.72
CA ARG A 114 9.77 -6.65 -0.27
C ARG A 114 10.81 -7.68 0.19
N LYS A 115 11.89 -7.88 -0.57
CA LYS A 115 12.97 -8.83 -0.20
C LYS A 115 13.65 -8.42 1.11
N GLU A 116 13.93 -7.14 1.29
CA GLU A 116 14.56 -6.64 2.52
C GLU A 116 13.63 -6.79 3.73
N ALA A 117 12.35 -6.51 3.58
CA ALA A 117 11.35 -6.69 4.63
C ALA A 117 11.26 -8.16 5.07
N VAL A 118 11.14 -9.09 4.11
CA VAL A 118 11.07 -10.55 4.38
C VAL A 118 12.38 -11.10 4.96
N ALA A 119 13.54 -10.59 4.52
CA ALA A 119 14.84 -11.02 5.07
C ALA A 119 14.95 -10.69 6.57
N ARG A 120 14.30 -9.63 7.04
CA ARG A 120 14.26 -9.22 8.44
C ARG A 120 13.19 -9.94 9.24
N ASN A 121 12.04 -10.16 8.65
CA ASN A 121 10.94 -10.91 9.25
C ASN A 121 10.25 -11.80 8.21
N PRO A 122 10.63 -13.09 8.12
CA PRO A 122 9.99 -14.03 7.18
C PRO A 122 8.50 -14.24 7.40
N SER A 123 7.98 -13.91 8.58
CA SER A 123 6.54 -14.02 8.91
C SER A 123 5.77 -12.73 8.61
N LEU A 124 6.44 -11.68 8.10
CA LEU A 124 5.77 -10.42 7.77
C LEU A 124 4.76 -10.64 6.65
N ARG A 125 3.50 -10.31 6.92
CA ARG A 125 2.45 -10.39 5.90
C ARG A 125 2.64 -9.26 4.89
N LEU A 126 2.84 -9.64 3.64
CA LEU A 126 2.97 -8.69 2.53
C LEU A 126 1.73 -8.74 1.64
N LEU A 127 1.21 -7.56 1.33
CA LEU A 127 0.17 -7.32 0.34
C LEU A 127 0.79 -6.60 -0.86
N ASP A 128 0.10 -6.58 -1.98
CA ASP A 128 0.45 -5.77 -3.15
C ASP A 128 -0.81 -5.22 -3.82
N THR A 129 -0.65 -4.28 -4.74
CA THR A 129 -1.78 -3.65 -5.45
C THR A 129 -2.70 -4.68 -6.09
N VAL A 130 -2.15 -5.73 -6.72
CA VAL A 130 -2.97 -6.78 -7.35
C VAL A 130 -3.72 -7.62 -6.33
N GLY A 131 -3.06 -7.99 -5.24
CA GLY A 131 -3.70 -8.74 -4.14
C GLY A 131 -4.81 -7.94 -3.48
N LEU A 132 -4.61 -6.64 -3.21
CA LEU A 132 -5.64 -5.76 -2.68
C LEU A 132 -6.85 -5.63 -3.62
N MET A 133 -6.61 -5.58 -4.93
CA MET A 133 -7.69 -5.57 -5.92
C MET A 133 -8.48 -6.90 -5.90
N VAL A 134 -7.80 -8.05 -5.78
CA VAL A 134 -8.46 -9.35 -5.63
C VAL A 134 -9.32 -9.38 -4.37
N GLU A 135 -8.79 -8.90 -3.24
CA GLU A 135 -9.57 -8.82 -1.99
C GLU A 135 -10.78 -7.89 -2.14
N ALA A 136 -10.65 -6.77 -2.85
CA ALA A 136 -11.76 -5.86 -3.11
C ALA A 136 -12.87 -6.51 -3.97
N ILE A 137 -12.49 -7.30 -4.98
CA ILE A 137 -13.46 -8.06 -5.78
C ILE A 137 -14.16 -9.12 -4.90
N GLN A 138 -13.42 -9.86 -4.10
CA GLN A 138 -13.97 -10.88 -3.20
C GLN A 138 -14.89 -10.28 -2.14
N ALA A 139 -14.61 -9.06 -1.70
CA ALA A 139 -15.47 -8.30 -0.79
C ALA A 139 -16.71 -7.68 -1.49
N GLY A 140 -16.85 -7.83 -2.81
CA GLY A 140 -17.97 -7.29 -3.57
C GLY A 140 -17.94 -5.78 -3.78
N LEU A 141 -16.77 -5.14 -3.60
CA LEU A 141 -16.61 -3.69 -3.79
C LEU A 141 -16.57 -3.29 -5.26
N LEU A 142 -16.21 -4.22 -6.15
CA LEU A 142 -16.26 -4.07 -7.59
C LEU A 142 -16.36 -5.45 -8.25
N THR A 143 -16.77 -5.46 -9.51
CA THR A 143 -16.82 -6.66 -10.32
C THR A 143 -15.46 -6.96 -10.98
N VAL A 144 -15.27 -8.20 -11.45
CA VAL A 144 -14.09 -8.57 -12.25
C VAL A 144 -13.97 -7.67 -13.49
N ALA A 145 -15.07 -7.40 -14.18
CA ALA A 145 -15.06 -6.56 -15.38
C ALA A 145 -14.58 -5.14 -15.10
N GLU A 146 -15.00 -4.54 -13.97
CA GLU A 146 -14.51 -3.21 -13.53
C GLU A 146 -13.03 -3.26 -13.19
N ALA A 147 -12.58 -4.30 -12.49
CA ALA A 147 -11.16 -4.48 -12.16
C ALA A 147 -10.29 -4.66 -13.41
N ASP A 148 -10.78 -5.37 -14.43
CA ASP A 148 -10.07 -5.54 -15.70
C ASP A 148 -9.96 -4.22 -16.48
N VAL A 149 -10.97 -3.36 -16.43
CA VAL A 149 -10.89 -1.99 -16.99
C VAL A 149 -9.82 -1.18 -16.26
N ILE A 150 -9.78 -1.25 -14.92
CA ILE A 150 -8.76 -0.59 -14.10
C ILE A 150 -7.36 -1.13 -14.45
N LYS A 151 -7.22 -2.44 -14.62
CA LYS A 151 -5.95 -3.05 -15.02
C LYS A 151 -5.43 -2.48 -16.35
N VAL A 152 -6.29 -2.35 -17.34
CA VAL A 152 -5.94 -1.76 -18.64
C VAL A 152 -5.50 -0.30 -18.48
N ASP A 153 -6.18 0.47 -17.63
CA ASP A 153 -5.81 1.86 -17.34
C ASP A 153 -4.43 1.95 -16.65
N TRP A 154 -4.18 1.12 -15.64
CA TRP A 154 -2.88 1.02 -14.99
C TRP A 154 -1.76 0.70 -15.99
N GLU A 155 -1.95 -0.26 -16.86
CA GLU A 155 -0.96 -0.68 -17.86
C GLU A 155 -0.72 0.37 -18.95
N THR A 156 -1.79 1.01 -19.42
CA THR A 156 -1.74 1.93 -20.57
C THR A 156 -1.29 3.33 -20.13
N ASN A 157 -1.86 3.86 -19.07
CA ASN A 157 -1.70 5.26 -18.67
C ASN A 157 -0.72 5.47 -17.52
N HIS A 158 -0.50 4.44 -16.70
CA HIS A 158 0.27 4.58 -15.46
C HIS A 158 1.52 3.72 -15.39
N ARG A 159 1.83 2.97 -16.44
CA ARG A 159 3.00 2.07 -16.55
C ARG A 159 3.11 1.08 -15.38
N PHE A 160 1.99 0.76 -14.77
CA PHE A 160 1.93 -0.24 -13.73
C PHE A 160 1.64 -1.60 -14.35
N ILE A 161 2.71 -2.34 -14.66
CA ILE A 161 2.63 -3.68 -15.26
C ILE A 161 3.16 -4.67 -14.22
N LYS A 162 2.26 -5.39 -13.56
CA LYS A 162 2.64 -6.48 -12.65
C LYS A 162 1.90 -7.74 -12.98
N LYS A 163 2.67 -8.80 -13.18
CA LYS A 163 2.25 -10.17 -13.52
C LYS A 163 1.51 -10.29 -14.85
N HIS A 164 1.91 -11.26 -15.62
CA HIS A 164 1.25 -11.64 -16.86
C HIS A 164 -0.02 -12.43 -16.54
N PHE A 165 -1.12 -11.74 -16.34
CA PHE A 165 -2.47 -12.31 -16.32
C PHE A 165 -3.37 -11.46 -17.23
N LEU A 166 -4.33 -12.10 -17.89
CA LEU A 166 -5.21 -11.39 -18.82
C LEU A 166 -6.39 -10.75 -18.11
N SER A 167 -6.93 -11.42 -17.09
CA SER A 167 -8.10 -10.97 -16.35
C SER A 167 -7.95 -11.34 -14.88
N PHE A 168 -8.51 -10.50 -14.00
CA PHE A 168 -8.61 -10.79 -12.56
C PHE A 168 -9.40 -12.08 -12.27
N ALA A 169 -10.23 -12.57 -13.24
CA ALA A 169 -10.89 -13.86 -13.14
C ALA A 169 -9.90 -15.03 -12.93
N GLU A 170 -8.68 -14.92 -13.42
CA GLU A 170 -7.64 -15.94 -13.24
C GLU A 170 -7.09 -15.99 -11.81
N LEU A 171 -7.25 -14.93 -11.03
CA LEU A 171 -6.70 -14.76 -9.69
C LEU A 171 -7.74 -15.01 -8.58
N ILE A 172 -9.02 -15.02 -8.93
CA ILE A 172 -10.12 -15.26 -7.99
C ILE A 172 -10.35 -16.77 -7.91
N ARG A 173 -10.23 -17.32 -6.72
CA ARG A 173 -10.48 -18.74 -6.42
C ARG A 173 -11.69 -18.89 -5.51
#